data_45adab93cbed1db27491c003cbb39b77
#
_entry.id   45adab93cbed1db27491c003cbb39b77
#
_cell.length_a   1.000
_cell.length_b   1.000
_cell.length_c   1.000
_cell.angle_alpha   90.00
_cell.angle_beta   90.00
_cell.angle_gamma   90.00
#
_symmetry.space_group_name_H-M   'P 1'
#
loop_
_entity.id
_entity.type
_entity.pdbx_description
1 polymer ?
#
loop_
_entity_poly.entity_id
_entity_poly.type
_entity_poly.pdbx_seq_one_letter_code
_entity_poly.pdbx_strand_id
1 'polypeptide(L)'
;MDLALGGMLLILSGPLFVLCWAAVRLTSPGPALHWSERVGKDNRLFGMPKFRTMRVNTPQIATHLLQQPGRYLTPIGALLRKTSLDELPQLVSVWRGDLSLVGPRPALFNQDDLVALRTHHGVHRLVPGITGWAQVNGRDELEIPLKVRFDTEYMAAQSLHVDLKIIMLTLWRVLKAEGVQH
;
A
#
# COMPACT_ATOMS: atom_id res chain seq x y z
N MET A 1 -16.71 7.96 -4.54
CA MET A 1 -15.93 8.33 -3.34
C MET A 1 -14.47 8.60 -3.71
N ASP A 2 -13.80 7.66 -4.33
CA ASP A 2 -12.34 7.69 -4.60
C ASP A 2 -11.86 8.93 -5.34
N LEU A 3 -12.49 9.33 -6.43
CA LEU A 3 -12.07 10.51 -7.20
C LEU A 3 -12.20 11.82 -6.40
N ALA A 4 -13.30 12.00 -5.66
CA ALA A 4 -13.51 13.22 -4.90
C ALA A 4 -12.56 13.29 -3.69
N LEU A 5 -12.56 12.25 -2.85
CA LEU A 5 -11.74 12.21 -1.64
C LEU A 5 -10.26 12.04 -1.97
N GLY A 6 -9.92 11.16 -2.92
CA GLY A 6 -8.54 10.95 -3.37
C GLY A 6 -7.95 12.19 -4.06
N GLY A 7 -8.74 12.89 -4.88
CA GLY A 7 -8.32 14.16 -5.49
C GLY A 7 -8.09 15.27 -4.46
N MET A 8 -8.99 15.40 -3.49
CA MET A 8 -8.80 16.33 -2.37
C MET A 8 -7.54 16.03 -1.57
N LEU A 9 -7.33 14.75 -1.21
CA LEU A 9 -6.13 14.31 -0.49
C LEU A 9 -4.86 14.56 -1.29
N LEU A 10 -4.89 14.33 -2.60
CA LEU A 10 -3.74 14.58 -3.50
C LEU A 10 -3.36 16.06 -3.51
N ILE A 11 -4.34 16.97 -3.59
CA ILE A 11 -4.10 18.43 -3.56
C ILE A 11 -3.55 18.84 -2.18
N LEU A 12 -4.20 18.44 -1.10
CA LEU A 12 -3.79 18.79 0.27
C LEU A 12 -2.42 18.23 0.64
N SER A 13 -2.06 17.06 0.12
CA SER A 13 -0.75 16.45 0.37
C SER A 13 0.36 16.99 -0.54
N GLY A 14 0.06 17.86 -1.52
CA GLY A 14 1.03 18.40 -2.47
C GLY A 14 2.30 18.99 -1.84
N PRO A 15 2.23 19.90 -0.86
CA PRO A 15 3.41 20.41 -0.17
C PRO A 15 4.24 19.32 0.50
N LEU A 16 3.58 18.36 1.17
CA LEU A 16 4.22 17.24 1.83
C LEU A 16 4.89 16.28 0.83
N PHE A 17 4.25 16.08 -0.33
CA PHE A 17 4.83 15.32 -1.44
C PHE A 17 6.16 15.93 -1.91
N VAL A 18 6.21 17.26 -2.11
CA VAL A 18 7.43 17.97 -2.53
C VAL A 18 8.52 17.83 -1.46
N LEU A 19 8.18 17.98 -0.18
CA LEU A 19 9.12 17.81 0.92
C LEU A 19 9.70 16.39 0.98
N CYS A 20 8.86 15.35 0.89
CA CYS A 20 9.30 13.96 0.85
C CYS A 20 10.18 13.68 -0.38
N TRP A 21 9.78 14.18 -1.56
CA TRP A 21 10.57 14.05 -2.78
C TRP A 21 11.96 14.64 -2.63
N ALA A 22 12.05 15.88 -2.13
CA ALA A 22 13.31 16.56 -1.87
C ALA A 22 14.15 15.79 -0.84
N ALA A 23 13.56 15.38 0.29
CA ALA A 23 14.25 14.63 1.33
C ALA A 23 14.88 13.32 0.80
N VAL A 24 14.14 12.55 -0.01
CA VAL A 24 14.68 11.32 -0.63
C VAL A 24 15.82 11.63 -1.60
N ARG A 25 15.68 12.68 -2.42
CA ARG A 25 16.70 13.07 -3.41
C ARG A 25 17.99 13.59 -2.77
N LEU A 26 17.89 14.34 -1.68
CA LEU A 26 19.03 14.92 -0.98
C LEU A 26 19.77 13.92 -0.09
N THR A 27 19.08 12.89 0.40
CA THR A 27 19.66 11.93 1.36
C THR A 27 20.17 10.64 0.74
N SER A 28 19.80 10.35 -0.52
CA SER A 28 20.25 9.11 -1.18
C SER A 28 20.32 9.24 -2.70
N PRO A 29 21.37 8.72 -3.38
CA PRO A 29 21.52 8.77 -4.82
C PRO A 29 20.43 7.94 -5.53
N GLY A 30 19.95 8.42 -6.69
CA GLY A 30 18.96 7.74 -7.54
C GLY A 30 17.57 8.42 -7.53
N PRO A 31 16.53 7.82 -8.18
CA PRO A 31 15.21 8.41 -8.32
C PRO A 31 14.50 8.52 -6.97
N ALA A 32 13.64 9.53 -6.78
CA ALA A 32 12.84 9.70 -5.56
C ALA A 32 11.70 8.68 -5.46
N LEU A 33 11.14 8.29 -6.61
CA LEU A 33 10.06 7.31 -6.69
C LEU A 33 10.60 5.92 -7.03
N HIS A 34 9.97 4.92 -6.45
CA HIS A 34 10.10 3.51 -6.78
C HIS A 34 8.76 3.00 -7.30
N TRP A 35 8.79 2.26 -8.40
CA TRP A 35 7.60 1.64 -9.01
C TRP A 35 7.61 0.16 -8.68
N SER A 36 6.63 -0.27 -7.88
CA SER A 36 6.46 -1.67 -7.52
C SER A 36 5.40 -2.29 -8.42
N GLU A 37 5.74 -3.35 -9.13
CA GLU A 37 4.78 -4.10 -9.93
C GLU A 37 3.83 -4.88 -9.04
N ARG A 38 2.53 -4.66 -9.24
CA ARG A 38 1.45 -5.19 -8.39
C ARG A 38 0.33 -5.79 -9.21
N VAL A 39 -0.37 -6.73 -8.59
CA VAL A 39 -1.58 -7.34 -9.16
C VAL A 39 -2.78 -6.46 -8.78
N GLY A 40 -3.45 -5.93 -9.80
CA GLY A 40 -4.64 -5.12 -9.72
C GLY A 40 -5.92 -5.89 -9.97
N LYS A 41 -6.98 -5.15 -10.32
CA LYS A 41 -8.28 -5.71 -10.69
C LYS A 41 -8.14 -6.68 -11.86
N ASP A 42 -8.89 -7.78 -11.81
CA ASP A 42 -8.93 -8.84 -12.83
C ASP A 42 -7.53 -9.44 -13.12
N ASN A 43 -6.67 -9.45 -12.07
CA ASN A 43 -5.28 -9.93 -12.11
C ASN A 43 -4.38 -9.18 -13.12
N ARG A 44 -4.74 -7.97 -13.54
CA ARG A 44 -3.90 -7.13 -14.39
C ARG A 44 -2.76 -6.53 -13.60
N LEU A 45 -1.56 -6.57 -14.15
CA LEU A 45 -0.40 -5.94 -13.52
C LEU A 45 -0.44 -4.43 -13.72
N PHE A 46 -0.04 -3.70 -12.69
CA PHE A 46 0.14 -2.24 -12.74
C PHE A 46 1.34 -1.79 -11.91
N GLY A 47 1.92 -0.66 -12.28
CA GLY A 47 3.02 -0.04 -11.53
C GLY A 47 2.47 0.83 -10.40
N MET A 48 2.76 0.46 -9.15
CA MET A 48 2.36 1.20 -7.96
C MET A 48 3.51 2.11 -7.49
N PRO A 49 3.35 3.45 -7.54
CA PRO A 49 4.37 4.38 -7.12
C PRO A 49 4.48 4.48 -5.60
N LYS A 50 5.72 4.55 -5.09
CA LYS A 50 6.05 4.85 -3.70
C LYS A 50 7.28 5.76 -3.65
N PHE A 51 7.43 6.54 -2.57
CA PHE A 51 8.74 7.12 -2.32
C PHE A 51 9.74 6.01 -2.02
N ARG A 52 10.94 6.16 -2.56
CA ARG A 52 12.01 5.20 -2.37
C ARG A 52 12.54 5.26 -0.94
N THR A 53 12.30 4.19 -0.19
CA THR A 53 12.76 4.00 1.19
C THR A 53 13.96 3.06 1.29
N MET A 54 14.28 2.37 0.20
CA MET A 54 15.41 1.43 0.13
C MET A 54 16.41 1.84 -0.94
N ARG A 55 17.65 1.37 -0.78
CA ARG A 55 18.73 1.60 -1.76
C ARG A 55 18.41 0.95 -3.10
N VAL A 56 18.96 1.51 -4.18
CA VAL A 56 18.69 1.06 -5.56
C VAL A 56 19.03 -0.42 -5.77
N ASN A 57 20.03 -0.95 -5.08
CA ASN A 57 20.51 -2.33 -5.22
C ASN A 57 19.77 -3.33 -4.32
N THR A 58 18.61 -2.95 -3.76
CA THR A 58 17.82 -3.85 -2.91
C THR A 58 17.10 -4.90 -3.77
N PRO A 59 17.16 -6.20 -3.42
CA PRO A 59 16.39 -7.23 -4.12
C PRO A 59 14.89 -6.95 -4.13
N GLN A 60 14.22 -7.21 -5.26
CA GLN A 60 12.77 -6.99 -5.41
C GLN A 60 11.96 -8.18 -4.85
N ILE A 61 12.03 -8.35 -3.54
CA ILE A 61 11.26 -9.34 -2.79
C ILE A 61 10.50 -8.66 -1.64
N ALA A 62 9.53 -9.36 -1.07
CA ALA A 62 8.81 -8.82 0.09
C ALA A 62 9.78 -8.52 1.24
N THR A 63 9.59 -7.39 1.92
CA THR A 63 10.54 -6.89 2.94
C THR A 63 10.82 -7.91 4.05
N HIS A 64 9.82 -8.71 4.46
CA HIS A 64 9.97 -9.73 5.49
C HIS A 64 10.82 -10.95 5.04
N LEU A 65 11.06 -11.09 3.74
CA LEU A 65 11.94 -12.13 3.17
C LEU A 65 13.39 -11.64 3.04
N LEU A 66 13.67 -10.35 3.25
CA LEU A 66 15.02 -9.81 3.22
C LEU A 66 15.79 -10.19 4.48
N GLN A 67 17.00 -10.70 4.30
CA GLN A 67 17.94 -10.83 5.40
C GLN A 67 18.42 -9.42 5.81
N GLN A 68 18.19 -9.02 7.07
CA GLN A 68 18.58 -7.72 7.63
C GLN A 68 18.04 -6.52 6.82
N PRO A 69 16.71 -6.34 6.72
CA PRO A 69 16.10 -5.29 5.88
C PRO A 69 16.57 -3.88 6.24
N GLY A 70 16.97 -3.63 7.48
CA GLY A 70 17.50 -2.34 7.93
C GLY A 70 18.75 -1.86 7.18
N ARG A 71 19.59 -2.78 6.66
CA ARG A 71 20.79 -2.42 5.87
C ARG A 71 20.48 -1.79 4.52
N TYR A 72 19.29 -2.07 4.00
CA TYR A 72 18.84 -1.56 2.70
C TYR A 72 18.09 -0.24 2.82
N LEU A 73 17.74 0.22 4.02
CA LEU A 73 17.03 1.48 4.21
C LEU A 73 17.90 2.67 3.81
N THR A 74 17.26 3.66 3.18
CA THR A 74 17.85 4.99 3.00
C THR A 74 17.81 5.76 4.32
N PRO A 75 18.63 6.81 4.51
CA PRO A 75 18.65 7.59 5.76
C PRO A 75 17.27 8.08 6.21
N ILE A 76 16.42 8.53 5.25
CA ILE A 76 15.04 8.98 5.53
C ILE A 76 14.03 7.83 5.46
N GLY A 77 14.42 6.65 4.94
CA GLY A 77 13.51 5.56 4.61
C GLY A 77 12.76 5.00 5.82
N ALA A 78 13.43 4.87 6.96
CA ALA A 78 12.79 4.41 8.20
C ALA A 78 11.68 5.36 8.67
N LEU A 79 11.92 6.68 8.60
CA LEU A 79 10.93 7.70 8.97
C LEU A 79 9.72 7.65 8.02
N LEU A 80 9.97 7.63 6.69
CA LEU A 80 8.89 7.58 5.70
C LEU A 80 8.01 6.35 5.89
N ARG A 81 8.58 5.18 6.16
CA ARG A 81 7.82 3.95 6.44
C ARG A 81 7.02 4.05 7.75
N LYS A 82 7.68 4.50 8.84
CA LYS A 82 7.03 4.66 10.14
C LYS A 82 5.81 5.58 10.08
N THR A 83 5.87 6.62 9.25
CA THR A 83 4.79 7.59 9.07
C THR A 83 3.86 7.25 7.92
N SER A 84 4.12 6.17 7.17
CA SER A 84 3.42 5.79 5.92
C SER A 84 3.44 6.88 4.83
N LEU A 85 4.34 7.86 4.94
CA LEU A 85 4.50 8.93 3.95
C LEU A 85 5.08 8.41 2.63
N ASP A 86 5.74 7.25 2.65
CA ASP A 86 6.21 6.60 1.43
C ASP A 86 5.07 6.17 0.50
N GLU A 87 3.86 6.04 1.01
CA GLU A 87 2.68 5.61 0.25
C GLU A 87 1.90 6.78 -0.38
N LEU A 88 2.23 8.05 -0.08
CA LEU A 88 1.56 9.23 -0.66
C LEU A 88 1.47 9.20 -2.20
N PRO A 89 2.49 8.75 -2.96
CA PRO A 89 2.40 8.68 -4.41
C PRO A 89 1.29 7.76 -4.93
N GLN A 90 0.80 6.81 -4.12
CA GLN A 90 -0.30 5.90 -4.50
C GLN A 90 -1.63 6.65 -4.75
N LEU A 91 -1.79 7.86 -4.19
CA LEU A 91 -2.96 8.71 -4.49
C LEU A 91 -3.08 9.01 -5.99
N VAL A 92 -1.97 9.04 -6.73
CA VAL A 92 -1.98 9.16 -8.19
C VAL A 92 -2.62 7.91 -8.83
N SER A 93 -2.35 6.73 -8.29
CA SER A 93 -2.98 5.49 -8.78
C SER A 93 -4.47 5.42 -8.45
N VAL A 94 -4.91 6.04 -7.35
CA VAL A 94 -6.36 6.21 -7.05
C VAL A 94 -7.00 7.13 -8.08
N TRP A 95 -6.36 8.23 -8.42
CA TRP A 95 -6.84 9.14 -9.46
C TRP A 95 -6.94 8.48 -10.84
N ARG A 96 -6.01 7.57 -11.17
CA ARG A 96 -6.02 6.79 -12.42
C ARG A 96 -7.02 5.65 -12.41
N GLY A 97 -7.55 5.25 -11.26
CA GLY A 97 -8.45 4.10 -11.11
C GLY A 97 -7.74 2.75 -10.99
N ASP A 98 -6.40 2.73 -10.91
CA ASP A 98 -5.62 1.51 -10.66
C ASP A 98 -5.79 1.02 -9.21
N LEU A 99 -6.03 1.98 -8.28
CA LEU A 99 -6.31 1.74 -6.87
C LEU A 99 -7.62 2.41 -6.44
N SER A 100 -8.19 1.90 -5.35
CA SER A 100 -9.21 2.55 -4.54
C SER A 100 -8.57 3.05 -3.22
N LEU A 101 -9.24 3.93 -2.51
CA LEU A 101 -8.85 4.25 -1.13
C LEU A 101 -9.02 3.02 -0.24
N VAL A 102 -10.09 2.25 -0.44
CA VAL A 102 -10.40 1.04 0.36
C VAL A 102 -10.56 -0.17 -0.55
N GLY A 103 -9.88 -1.25 -0.22
CA GLY A 103 -9.93 -2.51 -0.96
C GLY A 103 -8.87 -3.52 -0.48
N PRO A 104 -8.83 -4.71 -1.04
CA PRO A 104 -7.75 -5.67 -0.78
C PRO A 104 -6.38 -5.07 -1.12
N ARG A 105 -5.37 -5.21 -0.24
CA ARG A 105 -4.02 -4.71 -0.54
C ARG A 105 -3.46 -5.40 -1.78
N PRO A 106 -2.95 -4.67 -2.80
CA PRO A 106 -2.47 -5.28 -4.03
C PRO A 106 -1.28 -6.22 -3.76
N ALA A 107 -1.38 -7.46 -4.24
CA ALA A 107 -0.32 -8.46 -4.14
C ALA A 107 0.91 -8.03 -4.95
N LEU A 108 2.10 -8.49 -4.57
CA LEU A 108 3.26 -8.44 -5.44
C LEU A 108 3.04 -9.36 -6.64
N PHE A 109 3.64 -9.02 -7.77
CA PHE A 109 3.53 -9.79 -9.02
C PHE A 109 3.96 -11.27 -8.88
N ASN A 110 4.79 -11.59 -7.90
CA ASN A 110 5.35 -12.91 -7.60
C ASN A 110 4.75 -13.60 -6.37
N GLN A 111 3.56 -13.16 -5.90
CA GLN A 111 2.80 -13.80 -4.82
C GLN A 111 1.69 -14.71 -5.40
N ASP A 112 2.10 -15.73 -6.15
CA ASP A 112 1.18 -16.59 -6.93
C ASP A 112 0.14 -17.31 -6.06
N ASP A 113 0.51 -17.76 -4.87
CA ASP A 113 -0.37 -18.41 -3.90
C ASP A 113 -1.49 -17.47 -3.41
N LEU A 114 -1.16 -16.22 -3.07
CA LEU A 114 -2.14 -15.20 -2.69
C LEU A 114 -3.06 -14.86 -3.87
N VAL A 115 -2.49 -14.68 -5.06
CA VAL A 115 -3.25 -14.36 -6.27
C VAL A 115 -4.20 -15.50 -6.64
N ALA A 116 -3.73 -16.75 -6.63
CA ALA A 116 -4.55 -17.92 -6.92
C ALA A 116 -5.72 -18.05 -5.93
N LEU A 117 -5.48 -17.91 -4.63
CA LEU A 117 -6.51 -18.04 -3.60
C LEU A 117 -7.55 -16.90 -3.70
N ARG A 118 -7.13 -15.65 -3.93
CA ARG A 118 -8.02 -14.51 -4.19
C ARG A 118 -8.87 -14.72 -5.44
N THR A 119 -8.27 -15.28 -6.50
CA THR A 119 -8.98 -15.59 -7.74
C THR A 119 -10.05 -16.64 -7.53
N HIS A 120 -9.72 -17.70 -6.78
CA HIS A 120 -10.68 -18.75 -6.42
C HIS A 120 -11.90 -18.20 -5.67
N HIS A 121 -11.69 -17.26 -4.76
CA HIS A 121 -12.77 -16.62 -3.97
C HIS A 121 -13.42 -15.41 -4.67
N GLY A 122 -13.02 -15.06 -5.91
CA GLY A 122 -13.60 -13.95 -6.66
C GLY A 122 -13.13 -12.55 -6.22
N VAL A 123 -12.22 -12.45 -5.24
CA VAL A 123 -11.66 -11.19 -4.71
C VAL A 123 -10.92 -10.39 -5.79
N HIS A 124 -10.34 -11.05 -6.80
CA HIS A 124 -9.64 -10.43 -7.93
C HIS A 124 -10.49 -9.42 -8.72
N ARG A 125 -11.84 -9.50 -8.61
CA ARG A 125 -12.77 -8.56 -9.26
C ARG A 125 -12.82 -7.19 -8.60
N LEU A 126 -12.34 -7.07 -7.38
CA LEU A 126 -12.28 -5.81 -6.67
C LEU A 126 -11.10 -4.96 -7.16
N VAL A 127 -11.27 -3.64 -7.16
CA VAL A 127 -10.13 -2.73 -7.27
C VAL A 127 -9.34 -2.81 -5.98
N PRO A 128 -8.01 -3.04 -6.01
CA PRO A 128 -7.22 -3.09 -4.79
C PRO A 128 -7.16 -1.72 -4.11
N GLY A 129 -6.96 -1.72 -2.78
CA GLY A 129 -7.00 -0.50 -1.96
C GLY A 129 -5.65 -0.09 -1.38
N ILE A 130 -5.52 1.21 -1.07
CA ILE A 130 -4.44 1.73 -0.22
C ILE A 130 -4.57 1.13 1.18
N THR A 131 -5.79 1.12 1.72
CA THR A 131 -6.15 0.42 2.95
C THR A 131 -7.27 -0.57 2.71
N GLY A 132 -7.57 -1.44 3.69
CA GLY A 132 -8.64 -2.44 3.57
C GLY A 132 -8.86 -3.24 4.83
N TRP A 133 -9.86 -4.11 4.81
CA TRP A 133 -10.30 -4.87 5.98
C TRP A 133 -9.21 -5.78 6.53
N ALA A 134 -8.44 -6.46 5.69
CA ALA A 134 -7.30 -7.26 6.12
C ALA A 134 -6.20 -6.39 6.77
N GLN A 135 -5.90 -5.20 6.20
CA GLN A 135 -4.87 -4.33 6.76
C GLN A 135 -5.23 -3.81 8.16
N VAL A 136 -6.51 -3.46 8.40
CA VAL A 136 -6.96 -3.02 9.74
C VAL A 136 -7.18 -4.17 10.73
N ASN A 137 -7.01 -5.43 10.34
CA ASN A 137 -7.14 -6.60 11.22
C ASN A 137 -5.84 -7.38 11.42
N GLY A 138 -4.68 -6.94 10.88
CA GLY A 138 -3.40 -7.60 11.14
C GLY A 138 -2.31 -7.33 10.11
N ARG A 139 -2.61 -6.58 9.04
CA ARG A 139 -1.64 -6.14 8.01
C ARG A 139 -0.87 -7.31 7.36
N ASP A 140 0.46 -7.14 7.25
CA ASP A 140 1.34 -8.08 6.55
C ASP A 140 1.63 -9.36 7.36
N GLU A 141 1.35 -9.36 8.68
CA GLU A 141 1.55 -10.51 9.59
C GLU A 141 0.51 -11.62 9.40
N LEU A 142 -0.61 -11.31 8.74
CA LEU A 142 -1.65 -12.30 8.50
C LEU A 142 -1.18 -13.39 7.53
N GLU A 143 -1.44 -14.63 7.88
CA GLU A 143 -1.31 -15.76 6.95
C GLU A 143 -2.25 -15.57 5.74
N ILE A 144 -1.84 -16.09 4.58
CA ILE A 144 -2.57 -15.91 3.32
C ILE A 144 -4.04 -16.34 3.40
N PRO A 145 -4.41 -17.50 4.00
CA PRO A 145 -5.80 -17.90 4.11
C PRO A 145 -6.64 -16.90 4.91
N LEU A 146 -6.10 -16.40 6.03
CA LEU A 146 -6.80 -15.44 6.87
C LEU A 146 -6.92 -14.07 6.19
N LYS A 147 -5.89 -13.65 5.46
CA LYS A 147 -5.91 -12.43 4.65
C LYS A 147 -7.01 -12.49 3.60
N VAL A 148 -7.11 -13.60 2.85
CA VAL A 148 -8.14 -13.78 1.82
C VAL A 148 -9.54 -13.88 2.44
N ARG A 149 -9.67 -14.49 3.62
CA ARG A 149 -10.94 -14.50 4.37
C ARG A 149 -11.42 -13.06 4.65
N PHE A 150 -10.56 -12.19 5.19
CA PHE A 150 -10.93 -10.79 5.42
C PHE A 150 -11.24 -10.04 4.13
N ASP A 151 -10.51 -10.30 3.05
CA ASP A 151 -10.79 -9.72 1.75
C ASP A 151 -12.18 -10.16 1.22
N THR A 152 -12.58 -11.41 1.46
CA THR A 152 -13.89 -11.95 1.09
C THR A 152 -15.00 -11.37 1.97
N GLU A 153 -14.76 -11.21 3.28
CA GLU A 153 -15.69 -10.53 4.19
C GLU A 153 -15.95 -9.08 3.73
N TYR A 154 -14.90 -8.36 3.35
CA TYR A 154 -15.03 -7.02 2.80
C TYR A 154 -15.83 -7.02 1.50
N MET A 155 -15.54 -7.94 0.57
CA MET A 155 -16.26 -8.06 -0.70
C MET A 155 -17.77 -8.26 -0.49
N ALA A 156 -18.16 -9.07 0.50
CA ALA A 156 -19.56 -9.33 0.82
C ALA A 156 -20.27 -8.12 1.50
N ALA A 157 -19.53 -7.31 2.26
CA ALA A 157 -20.05 -6.20 3.05
C ALA A 157 -19.77 -4.82 2.43
N GLN A 158 -19.20 -4.77 1.20
CA GLN A 158 -18.76 -3.53 0.58
C GLN A 158 -19.87 -2.48 0.53
N SER A 159 -19.63 -1.36 1.18
CA SER A 159 -20.53 -0.21 1.22
C SER A 159 -19.77 1.04 1.64
N LEU A 160 -20.30 2.23 1.35
CA LEU A 160 -19.71 3.49 1.77
C LEU A 160 -19.50 3.55 3.29
N HIS A 161 -20.41 2.99 4.08
CA HIS A 161 -20.28 2.94 5.54
C HIS A 161 -19.10 2.09 5.99
N VAL A 162 -18.92 0.92 5.39
CA VAL A 162 -17.78 0.02 5.68
C VAL A 162 -16.46 0.68 5.25
N ASP A 163 -16.43 1.33 4.09
CA ASP A 163 -15.25 2.05 3.60
C ASP A 163 -14.85 3.17 4.58
N LEU A 164 -15.79 4.00 5.01
CA LEU A 164 -15.54 5.06 5.98
C LEU A 164 -15.04 4.49 7.32
N LYS A 165 -15.64 3.39 7.80
CA LYS A 165 -15.18 2.68 9.01
C LYS A 165 -13.73 2.24 8.88
N ILE A 166 -13.36 1.65 7.73
CA ILE A 166 -11.98 1.19 7.47
C ILE A 166 -11.01 2.37 7.44
N ILE A 167 -11.39 3.48 6.79
CA ILE A 167 -10.57 4.70 6.77
C ILE A 167 -10.34 5.23 8.19
N MET A 168 -11.38 5.32 9.01
CA MET A 168 -11.26 5.78 10.41
C MET A 168 -10.36 4.87 11.24
N LEU A 169 -10.49 3.54 11.10
CA LEU A 169 -9.62 2.58 11.76
C LEU A 169 -8.16 2.70 11.30
N THR A 170 -7.94 2.97 10.02
CA THR A 170 -6.61 3.20 9.46
C THR A 170 -5.96 4.44 10.07
N LEU A 171 -6.69 5.57 10.09
CA LEU A 171 -6.20 6.81 10.71
C LEU A 171 -5.85 6.61 12.18
N TRP A 172 -6.72 5.94 12.92
CA TRP A 172 -6.47 5.61 14.33
C TRP A 172 -5.18 4.80 14.53
N ARG A 173 -4.95 3.76 13.71
CA ARG A 173 -3.74 2.93 13.78
C ARG A 173 -2.48 3.70 13.39
N VAL A 174 -2.54 4.54 12.37
CA VAL A 174 -1.41 5.39 11.95
C VAL A 174 -1.03 6.36 13.08
N LEU A 175 -2.02 7.00 13.73
CA LEU A 175 -1.78 7.91 14.85
C LEU A 175 -1.17 7.21 16.08
N LYS A 176 -1.56 5.96 16.34
CA LYS A 176 -0.98 5.15 17.44
C LYS A 176 0.36 4.53 17.09
N ALA A 177 0.81 4.64 15.83
CA ALA A 177 2.00 3.94 15.31
C ALA A 177 1.98 2.40 15.55
N GLU A 178 0.78 1.80 15.70
CA GLU A 178 0.60 0.36 15.90
C GLU A 178 0.79 -0.42 14.59
N GLY A 179 1.58 -1.50 14.62
CA GLY A 179 1.73 -2.45 13.52
C GLY A 179 2.68 -2.02 12.41
N VAL A 180 3.60 -1.09 12.66
CA VAL A 180 4.74 -0.83 11.77
C VAL A 180 5.93 -1.60 12.32
N GLN A 181 6.05 -2.88 11.97
CA GLN A 181 7.28 -3.65 12.17
C GLN A 181 8.23 -3.42 11.00
N HIS A 182 9.50 -3.25 11.31
CA HIS A 182 10.61 -3.00 10.35
C HIS A 182 11.49 -4.21 10.22
#